data_743d02044c2a50ac1d7b572898380e47
#
_entry.id   743d02044c2a50ac1d7b572898380e47
#
_cell.length_a   1.000
_cell.length_b   1.000
_cell.length_c   1.000
_cell.angle_alpha   90.00
_cell.angle_beta   90.00
_cell.angle_gamma   90.00
#
_symmetry.space_group_name_H-M   'P 1'
#
loop_
_entity.id
_entity.type
_entity.pdbx_description
1 polymer ?
#
loop_
_entity_poly.entity_id
_entity_poly.type
_entity_poly.pdbx_seq_one_letter_code
_entity_poly.pdbx_strand_id
1 'polypeptide(L)'
;MKIAIINSLSEGSTGNISRQLCKILNESGKPCEFFYGNWSRKIENGICFGFRFENILSGGISKITGIHNIYCYFGTRKLLRRLSKEKVDTIHLHNLHLWVINVPMLFRYIKKHNVKVIWTLHDCWAFTGHCPHFDMIGCEKWKTGCFACPQYKDYPSGCFDHSKLMYKQKRKWFLGVKNMTIVTPSQWLANLVKQSYLKDYPVKVINNGINLDIFKPSKSEFRNKYDLKNKKLILGVAFGWGRKKGLDVFINLATTLDDSFKIVLVGTNEEIDKILPSNILSIHRTQNQKELAEIYTAADLFVNPTREENFPTVNMESLACGTPVLTFKTGGSPEMIDETCGSVVPKNDVDAMCKEIIRICNTNCYSITNCLKKAATFDMNKRFKEYLKLYEE
;
A
#
# COMPACT_ATOMS: atom_id res chain seq x y z
N MET A 1 -1.89 -5.10 29.01
CA MET A 1 -2.36 -5.48 27.67
C MET A 1 -1.15 -5.73 26.78
N LYS A 2 -1.01 -6.95 26.24
CA LYS A 2 0.07 -7.35 25.34
C LYS A 2 -0.46 -7.45 23.90
N ILE A 3 0.24 -6.83 22.96
CA ILE A 3 -0.21 -6.70 21.57
C ILE A 3 0.70 -7.53 20.65
N ALA A 4 0.11 -8.25 19.70
CA ALA A 4 0.83 -8.91 18.62
C ALA A 4 0.42 -8.30 17.27
N ILE A 5 1.36 -7.68 16.57
CA ILE A 5 1.16 -7.22 15.19
C ILE A 5 1.59 -8.33 14.25
N ILE A 6 0.74 -8.71 13.30
CA ILE A 6 1.02 -9.79 12.33
C ILE A 6 0.90 -9.23 10.93
N ASN A 7 2.00 -9.36 10.14
CA ASN A 7 2.04 -9.02 8.73
C ASN A 7 2.77 -10.12 7.93
N SER A 8 2.45 -10.27 6.67
CA SER A 8 3.14 -11.26 5.81
C SER A 8 4.62 -10.96 5.60
N LEU A 9 5.00 -9.69 5.50
CA LEU A 9 6.37 -9.24 5.23
C LEU A 9 6.88 -8.32 6.34
N SER A 10 8.20 -8.29 6.53
CA SER A 10 8.87 -7.32 7.41
C SER A 10 9.23 -6.01 6.71
N GLU A 11 9.17 -5.98 5.38
CA GLU A 11 9.58 -4.87 4.51
C GLU A 11 8.41 -4.41 3.63
N GLY A 12 8.68 -3.40 2.78
CA GLY A 12 7.67 -2.74 1.97
C GLY A 12 6.77 -1.81 2.77
N SER A 13 5.78 -1.21 2.14
CA SER A 13 4.90 -0.21 2.76
C SER A 13 4.22 -0.76 4.03
N THR A 14 3.54 -1.89 3.93
CA THR A 14 2.79 -2.48 5.06
C THR A 14 3.70 -3.02 6.16
N GLY A 15 4.87 -3.59 5.81
CA GLY A 15 5.88 -4.02 6.78
C GLY A 15 6.47 -2.85 7.57
N ASN A 16 6.76 -1.74 6.89
CA ASN A 16 7.25 -0.52 7.52
C ASN A 16 6.20 0.09 8.46
N ILE A 17 4.95 0.18 8.04
CA ILE A 17 3.83 0.66 8.89
C ILE A 17 3.72 -0.21 10.13
N SER A 18 3.71 -1.54 9.99
CA SER A 18 3.58 -2.50 11.10
C SER A 18 4.73 -2.37 12.11
N ARG A 19 5.98 -2.24 11.64
CA ARG A 19 7.16 -2.04 12.50
C ARG A 19 7.12 -0.73 13.26
N GLN A 20 6.81 0.37 12.56
CA GLN A 20 6.74 1.70 13.17
C GLN A 20 5.63 1.75 14.23
N LEU A 21 4.48 1.16 13.94
CA LEU A 21 3.40 1.06 14.92
C LEU A 21 3.81 0.25 16.15
N CYS A 22 4.48 -0.91 15.97
CA CYS A 22 5.00 -1.70 17.07
C CYS A 22 6.03 -0.92 17.91
N LYS A 23 6.91 -0.14 17.28
CA LYS A 23 7.86 0.73 17.95
C LYS A 23 7.15 1.78 18.82
N ILE A 24 6.19 2.52 18.27
CA ILE A 24 5.43 3.55 18.96
C ILE A 24 4.63 2.97 20.14
N LEU A 25 4.05 1.77 19.96
CA LEU A 25 3.36 1.07 21.05
C LEU A 25 4.31 0.78 22.22
N ASN A 26 5.49 0.23 21.94
CA ASN A 26 6.50 -0.06 22.97
C ASN A 26 7.00 1.23 23.67
N GLU A 27 7.25 2.29 22.91
CA GLU A 27 7.64 3.60 23.45
C GLU A 27 6.53 4.24 24.32
N SER A 28 5.27 3.89 24.04
CA SER A 28 4.09 4.33 24.82
C SER A 28 3.78 3.40 26.00
N GLY A 29 4.68 2.48 26.37
CA GLY A 29 4.51 1.55 27.49
C GLY A 29 3.50 0.42 27.24
N LYS A 30 3.13 0.16 25.97
CA LYS A 30 2.25 -0.95 25.56
C LYS A 30 3.09 -2.07 24.93
N PRO A 31 3.37 -3.17 25.65
CA PRO A 31 4.19 -4.28 25.13
C PRO A 31 3.65 -4.80 23.80
N CYS A 32 4.45 -4.71 22.78
CA CYS A 32 4.11 -5.14 21.42
C CYS A 32 5.20 -6.01 20.81
N GLU A 33 4.81 -7.13 20.21
CA GLU A 33 5.69 -7.98 19.39
C GLU A 33 5.22 -7.93 17.92
N PHE A 34 6.18 -7.78 16.99
CA PHE A 34 5.92 -7.81 15.55
C PHE A 34 6.28 -9.18 14.96
N PHE A 35 5.29 -9.84 14.35
CA PHE A 35 5.42 -11.15 13.72
C PHE A 35 5.33 -11.04 12.18
N TYR A 36 6.22 -11.74 11.47
CA TYR A 36 6.23 -11.75 10.01
C TYR A 36 6.61 -13.12 9.44
N GLY A 37 6.21 -13.37 8.19
CA GLY A 37 6.56 -14.58 7.44
C GLY A 37 7.98 -14.54 6.86
N ASN A 38 8.47 -15.67 6.37
CA ASN A 38 9.86 -15.85 5.95
C ASN A 38 10.06 -15.63 4.43
N TRP A 39 9.55 -14.50 3.88
CA TRP A 39 9.86 -14.05 2.52
C TRP A 39 10.71 -12.79 2.49
N SER A 40 10.91 -12.14 3.61
CA SER A 40 11.69 -10.93 3.74
C SER A 40 12.91 -11.13 4.63
N ARG A 41 13.80 -10.14 4.63
CA ARG A 41 14.99 -10.17 5.50
C ARG A 41 14.61 -10.30 6.96
N LYS A 42 15.43 -11.00 7.73
CA LYS A 42 15.33 -10.97 9.18
C LYS A 42 15.62 -9.56 9.67
N ILE A 43 14.79 -9.08 10.57
CA ILE A 43 14.93 -7.77 11.19
C ILE A 43 15.15 -7.92 12.70
N GLU A 44 15.87 -6.97 13.28
CA GLU A 44 16.33 -7.02 14.69
C GLU A 44 15.17 -7.06 15.68
N ASN A 45 14.12 -6.27 15.45
CA ASN A 45 12.96 -6.14 16.34
C ASN A 45 11.70 -6.81 15.78
N GLY A 46 11.84 -8.02 15.22
CA GLY A 46 10.72 -8.77 14.69
C GLY A 46 10.91 -10.28 14.81
N ILE A 47 9.80 -11.00 14.93
CA ILE A 47 9.77 -12.44 15.11
C ILE A 47 9.32 -13.12 13.83
N CYS A 48 10.26 -13.79 13.16
CA CYS A 48 9.95 -14.60 11.99
C CYS A 48 9.30 -15.92 12.44
N PHE A 49 8.06 -16.15 12.06
CA PHE A 49 7.35 -17.38 12.39
C PHE A 49 7.39 -18.44 11.27
N GLY A 50 7.56 -18.01 10.01
CA GLY A 50 7.53 -18.92 8.86
C GLY A 50 8.80 -19.73 8.67
N PHE A 51 8.68 -20.85 7.97
CA PHE A 51 9.80 -21.68 7.48
C PHE A 51 9.92 -21.52 5.97
N ARG A 52 11.14 -21.20 5.48
CA ARG A 52 11.36 -20.91 4.05
C ARG A 52 10.90 -22.04 3.14
N PHE A 53 11.22 -23.28 3.51
CA PHE A 53 10.81 -24.46 2.74
C PHE A 53 9.29 -24.60 2.66
N GLU A 54 8.61 -24.46 3.81
CA GLU A 54 7.15 -24.51 3.87
C GLU A 54 6.50 -23.42 3.02
N ASN A 55 7.05 -22.21 3.03
CA ASN A 55 6.53 -21.10 2.25
C ASN A 55 6.70 -21.32 0.73
N ILE A 56 7.87 -21.86 0.30
CA ILE A 56 8.12 -22.21 -1.10
C ILE A 56 7.11 -23.27 -1.56
N LEU A 57 6.96 -24.34 -0.78
CA LEU A 57 6.01 -25.41 -1.07
C LEU A 57 4.56 -24.89 -1.10
N SER A 58 4.19 -24.11 -0.09
CA SER A 58 2.87 -23.45 -0.02
C SER A 58 2.60 -22.56 -1.24
N GLY A 59 3.59 -21.76 -1.66
CA GLY A 59 3.49 -20.93 -2.86
C GLY A 59 3.30 -21.75 -4.13
N GLY A 60 4.08 -22.81 -4.30
CA GLY A 60 3.96 -23.74 -5.44
C GLY A 60 2.60 -24.43 -5.51
N ILE A 61 2.15 -25.01 -4.39
CA ILE A 61 0.83 -25.67 -4.31
C ILE A 61 -0.29 -24.64 -4.53
N SER A 62 -0.20 -23.45 -3.91
CA SER A 62 -1.20 -22.40 -4.11
C SER A 62 -1.30 -21.95 -5.56
N LYS A 63 -0.16 -21.82 -6.26
CA LYS A 63 -0.13 -21.49 -7.68
C LYS A 63 -0.78 -22.57 -8.56
N ILE A 64 -0.47 -23.84 -8.30
CA ILE A 64 -1.04 -24.96 -9.04
C ILE A 64 -2.54 -25.07 -8.77
N THR A 65 -2.95 -25.04 -7.50
CA THR A 65 -4.35 -25.29 -7.12
C THR A 65 -5.24 -24.05 -7.21
N GLY A 66 -4.70 -22.83 -7.25
CA GLY A 66 -5.50 -21.60 -7.10
C GLY A 66 -6.12 -21.41 -5.71
N ILE A 67 -5.74 -22.25 -4.72
CA ILE A 67 -6.21 -22.19 -3.34
C ILE A 67 -5.08 -21.61 -2.48
N HIS A 68 -5.36 -20.54 -1.75
CA HIS A 68 -4.33 -19.75 -1.07
C HIS A 68 -4.50 -19.74 0.45
N ASN A 69 -3.38 -19.56 1.17
CA ASN A 69 -3.34 -19.28 2.62
C ASN A 69 -3.89 -20.40 3.54
N ILE A 70 -3.75 -21.66 3.12
CA ILE A 70 -4.16 -22.82 3.92
C ILE A 70 -3.03 -23.82 4.19
N TYR A 71 -1.88 -23.69 3.51
CA TYR A 71 -0.84 -24.74 3.52
C TYR A 71 0.27 -24.53 4.56
N CYS A 72 0.50 -23.32 5.06
CA CYS A 72 1.56 -23.02 6.05
C CYS A 72 1.16 -23.43 7.47
N TYR A 73 1.26 -24.73 7.73
CA TYR A 73 0.83 -25.33 9.00
C TYR A 73 1.83 -25.12 10.13
N PHE A 74 3.11 -25.48 9.91
CA PHE A 74 4.13 -25.47 10.96
C PHE A 74 4.50 -24.05 11.42
N GLY A 75 4.69 -23.15 10.45
CA GLY A 75 4.93 -21.74 10.75
C GLY A 75 3.77 -21.11 11.52
N THR A 76 2.54 -21.35 11.09
CA THR A 76 1.36 -20.85 11.81
C THR A 76 1.24 -21.47 13.20
N ARG A 77 1.50 -22.78 13.36
CA ARG A 77 1.50 -23.43 14.67
C ARG A 77 2.55 -22.83 15.63
N LYS A 78 3.75 -22.51 15.11
CA LYS A 78 4.79 -21.82 15.88
C LYS A 78 4.30 -20.44 16.36
N LEU A 79 3.69 -19.65 15.45
CA LEU A 79 3.06 -18.37 15.78
C LEU A 79 2.02 -18.53 16.90
N LEU A 80 1.04 -19.43 16.72
CA LEU A 80 -0.06 -19.62 17.68
C LEU A 80 0.43 -20.08 19.05
N ARG A 81 1.46 -20.95 19.12
CA ARG A 81 2.10 -21.33 20.38
C ARG A 81 2.73 -20.12 21.08
N ARG A 82 3.38 -19.24 20.33
CA ARG A 82 3.98 -18.02 20.90
C ARG A 82 2.90 -17.09 21.43
N LEU A 83 1.83 -16.83 20.65
CA LEU A 83 0.70 -16.01 21.09
C LEU A 83 0.07 -16.53 22.39
N SER A 84 -0.11 -17.85 22.52
CA SER A 84 -0.65 -18.49 23.73
C SER A 84 0.30 -18.38 24.91
N LYS A 85 1.62 -18.65 24.71
CA LYS A 85 2.64 -18.55 25.75
C LYS A 85 2.72 -17.14 26.32
N GLU A 86 2.67 -16.14 25.44
CA GLU A 86 2.79 -14.74 25.80
C GLU A 86 1.47 -14.13 26.31
N LYS A 87 0.37 -14.90 26.31
CA LYS A 87 -0.96 -14.45 26.73
C LYS A 87 -1.36 -13.14 26.04
N VAL A 88 -1.27 -13.12 24.71
CA VAL A 88 -1.58 -11.93 23.92
C VAL A 88 -3.05 -11.55 24.06
N ASP A 89 -3.33 -10.31 24.44
CA ASP A 89 -4.68 -9.78 24.63
C ASP A 89 -5.29 -9.27 23.31
N THR A 90 -4.45 -8.67 22.46
CA THR A 90 -4.89 -8.06 21.20
C THR A 90 -4.01 -8.50 20.05
N ILE A 91 -4.62 -8.97 18.98
CA ILE A 91 -3.96 -9.29 17.71
C ILE A 91 -4.30 -8.19 16.71
N HIS A 92 -3.27 -7.49 16.23
CA HIS A 92 -3.41 -6.53 15.13
C HIS A 92 -2.94 -7.16 13.83
N LEU A 93 -3.87 -7.40 12.93
CA LEU A 93 -3.62 -7.99 11.62
C LEU A 93 -3.41 -6.91 10.57
N HIS A 94 -2.42 -7.13 9.71
CA HIS A 94 -2.23 -6.38 8.47
C HIS A 94 -2.43 -7.32 7.27
N ASN A 95 -1.53 -7.33 6.28
CA ASN A 95 -1.64 -8.22 5.14
C ASN A 95 -1.38 -9.68 5.53
N LEU A 96 -2.31 -10.57 5.18
CA LEU A 96 -2.24 -12.01 5.48
C LEU A 96 -1.98 -12.87 4.22
N HIS A 97 -2.01 -12.29 3.03
CA HIS A 97 -1.67 -12.99 1.79
C HIS A 97 -0.16 -13.20 1.65
N LEU A 98 0.35 -13.81 0.58
CA LEU A 98 1.76 -14.22 0.33
C LEU A 98 2.16 -15.62 0.85
N TRP A 99 1.21 -16.54 1.03
CA TRP A 99 1.50 -17.96 1.30
C TRP A 99 2.38 -18.23 2.54
N VAL A 100 2.35 -17.36 3.54
CA VAL A 100 3.20 -17.46 4.74
C VAL A 100 2.44 -17.89 5.98
N ILE A 101 1.11 -17.85 5.92
CA ILE A 101 0.25 -18.14 7.07
C ILE A 101 -0.94 -19.00 6.67
N ASN A 102 -1.33 -19.92 7.56
CA ASN A 102 -2.57 -20.67 7.46
C ASN A 102 -3.69 -19.85 8.12
N VAL A 103 -4.42 -19.10 7.29
CA VAL A 103 -5.46 -18.18 7.73
C VAL A 103 -6.59 -18.86 8.51
N PRO A 104 -7.14 -20.01 8.04
CA PRO A 104 -8.18 -20.71 8.82
C PRO A 104 -7.70 -21.16 10.22
N MET A 105 -6.42 -21.55 10.39
CA MET A 105 -5.87 -21.88 11.72
C MET A 105 -5.81 -20.64 12.61
N LEU A 106 -5.34 -19.51 12.09
CA LEU A 106 -5.28 -18.25 12.83
C LEU A 106 -6.67 -17.80 13.29
N PHE A 107 -7.65 -17.77 12.39
CA PHE A 107 -9.00 -17.32 12.75
C PHE A 107 -9.75 -18.31 13.66
N ARG A 108 -9.47 -19.62 13.56
CA ARG A 108 -9.97 -20.61 14.54
C ARG A 108 -9.40 -20.33 15.92
N TYR A 109 -8.11 -20.03 16.02
CA TYR A 109 -7.48 -19.64 17.28
C TYR A 109 -8.12 -18.37 17.87
N ILE A 110 -8.26 -17.32 17.08
CA ILE A 110 -8.88 -16.05 17.48
C ILE A 110 -10.29 -16.29 18.03
N LYS A 111 -11.12 -17.02 17.32
CA LYS A 111 -12.50 -17.34 17.74
C LYS A 111 -12.54 -18.18 19.01
N LYS A 112 -11.67 -19.21 19.11
CA LYS A 112 -11.61 -20.09 20.27
C LYS A 112 -11.22 -19.35 21.56
N HIS A 113 -10.27 -18.43 21.47
CA HIS A 113 -9.76 -17.68 22.60
C HIS A 113 -10.42 -16.31 22.81
N ASN A 114 -11.38 -15.94 21.95
CA ASN A 114 -12.08 -14.66 21.98
C ASN A 114 -11.12 -13.44 22.08
N VAL A 115 -9.99 -13.52 21.36
CA VAL A 115 -8.97 -12.46 21.35
C VAL A 115 -9.52 -11.22 20.66
N LYS A 116 -9.23 -10.03 21.19
CA LYS A 116 -9.51 -8.76 20.52
C LYS A 116 -8.71 -8.68 19.22
N VAL A 117 -9.35 -8.29 18.12
CA VAL A 117 -8.72 -8.15 16.82
C VAL A 117 -8.89 -6.74 16.28
N ILE A 118 -7.80 -6.14 15.89
CA ILE A 118 -7.76 -4.99 15.01
C ILE A 118 -7.25 -5.48 13.66
N TRP A 119 -7.96 -5.22 12.57
CA TRP A 119 -7.52 -5.65 11.25
C TRP A 119 -7.40 -4.46 10.31
N THR A 120 -6.18 -3.99 10.09
CA THR A 120 -5.91 -2.93 9.10
C THR A 120 -5.83 -3.55 7.69
N LEU A 121 -6.82 -3.21 6.87
CA LEU A 121 -6.86 -3.62 5.47
C LEU A 121 -6.09 -2.59 4.63
N HIS A 122 -5.12 -3.09 3.86
CA HIS A 122 -4.35 -2.26 2.93
C HIS A 122 -4.80 -2.41 1.48
N ASP A 123 -5.65 -3.39 1.22
CA ASP A 123 -6.22 -3.72 -0.08
C ASP A 123 -7.57 -4.46 0.09
N CYS A 124 -8.15 -4.92 -1.01
CA CYS A 124 -9.46 -5.56 -1.03
C CYS A 124 -9.41 -7.09 -0.85
N TRP A 125 -8.22 -7.69 -0.67
CA TRP A 125 -8.08 -9.15 -0.61
C TRP A 125 -8.97 -9.79 0.45
N ALA A 126 -9.18 -9.14 1.58
CA ALA A 126 -9.94 -9.70 2.69
C ALA A 126 -11.38 -10.06 2.33
N PHE A 127 -12.02 -9.35 1.39
CA PHE A 127 -13.41 -9.54 1.03
C PHE A 127 -13.64 -9.95 -0.44
N THR A 128 -12.58 -10.23 -1.19
CA THR A 128 -12.64 -10.82 -2.54
C THR A 128 -12.39 -12.34 -2.49
N GLY A 129 -12.65 -13.03 -3.58
CA GLY A 129 -12.30 -14.45 -3.71
C GLY A 129 -10.84 -14.67 -4.09
N HIS A 130 -10.17 -13.65 -4.67
CA HIS A 130 -8.83 -13.80 -5.21
C HIS A 130 -8.01 -12.53 -5.07
N CYS A 131 -8.33 -11.51 -5.87
CA CYS A 131 -7.52 -10.34 -6.12
C CYS A 131 -7.46 -9.34 -4.94
N PRO A 132 -6.33 -8.64 -4.74
CA PRO A 132 -6.23 -7.52 -3.80
C PRO A 132 -6.81 -6.22 -4.37
N HIS A 133 -6.89 -6.08 -5.70
CA HIS A 133 -7.47 -4.94 -6.39
C HIS A 133 -8.34 -5.39 -7.55
N PHE A 134 -9.37 -4.63 -7.85
CA PHE A 134 -10.34 -4.92 -8.93
C PHE A 134 -10.84 -3.64 -9.63
N ASP A 135 -10.37 -2.49 -9.18
CA ASP A 135 -10.84 -1.18 -9.65
C ASP A 135 -10.46 -0.90 -11.11
N MET A 136 -9.31 -1.40 -11.56
CA MET A 136 -8.86 -1.25 -12.94
C MET A 136 -9.79 -1.97 -13.94
N ILE A 137 -10.30 -3.13 -13.56
CA ILE A 137 -11.19 -3.95 -14.40
C ILE A 137 -12.68 -3.72 -14.12
N GLY A 138 -13.02 -2.89 -13.14
CA GLY A 138 -14.40 -2.58 -12.75
C GLY A 138 -15.20 -3.78 -12.27
N CYS A 139 -14.59 -4.76 -11.59
CA CYS A 139 -15.25 -5.98 -11.16
C CYS A 139 -16.12 -5.73 -9.92
N GLU A 140 -17.41 -6.06 -10.00
CA GLU A 140 -18.39 -5.91 -8.93
C GLU A 140 -18.80 -7.25 -8.25
N LYS A 141 -18.26 -8.39 -8.73
CA LYS A 141 -18.67 -9.73 -8.28
C LYS A 141 -18.43 -9.97 -6.79
N TRP A 142 -17.43 -9.32 -6.20
CA TRP A 142 -17.10 -9.44 -4.77
C TRP A 142 -18.24 -9.02 -3.82
N LYS A 143 -19.19 -8.23 -4.28
CA LYS A 143 -20.35 -7.79 -3.48
C LYS A 143 -21.29 -8.95 -3.13
N THR A 144 -21.48 -9.87 -4.05
CA THR A 144 -22.42 -10.99 -3.91
C THR A 144 -21.76 -12.37 -3.90
N GLY A 145 -20.59 -12.51 -4.52
CA GLY A 145 -19.81 -13.74 -4.59
C GLY A 145 -18.87 -13.74 -5.78
N CYS A 146 -17.59 -14.02 -5.58
CA CYS A 146 -16.63 -14.14 -6.67
C CYS A 146 -16.84 -15.44 -7.46
N PHE A 147 -16.69 -15.37 -8.78
CA PHE A 147 -16.70 -16.52 -9.71
C PHE A 147 -16.18 -16.08 -11.07
N ALA A 148 -15.65 -16.99 -11.89
CA ALA A 148 -15.10 -16.71 -13.21
C ALA A 148 -14.20 -15.43 -13.15
N CYS A 149 -13.15 -15.49 -12.33
CA CYS A 149 -12.31 -14.33 -12.02
C CYS A 149 -11.43 -14.00 -13.23
N PRO A 150 -11.51 -12.80 -13.84
CA PRO A 150 -10.66 -12.44 -14.96
C PRO A 150 -9.19 -12.25 -14.57
N GLN A 151 -8.91 -12.09 -13.26
CA GLN A 151 -7.59 -11.86 -12.72
C GLN A 151 -6.99 -13.08 -12.00
N TYR A 152 -7.51 -14.30 -12.20
CA TYR A 152 -7.01 -15.48 -11.46
C TYR A 152 -5.56 -15.83 -11.76
N LYS A 153 -5.03 -15.37 -12.92
CA LYS A 153 -3.63 -15.49 -13.30
C LYS A 153 -2.73 -14.39 -12.73
N ASP A 154 -3.34 -13.28 -12.31
CA ASP A 154 -2.63 -12.19 -11.63
C ASP A 154 -2.39 -12.54 -10.16
N TYR A 155 -1.64 -11.67 -9.48
CA TYR A 155 -1.35 -11.84 -8.06
C TYR A 155 -2.62 -11.87 -7.18
N PRO A 156 -2.73 -12.86 -6.27
CA PRO A 156 -1.89 -14.03 -6.02
C PRO A 156 -2.17 -15.15 -7.06
N SER A 157 -1.28 -15.33 -8.03
CA SER A 157 -1.51 -16.11 -9.24
C SER A 157 -1.92 -17.56 -8.98
N GLY A 158 -2.83 -18.08 -9.82
CA GLY A 158 -3.26 -19.49 -9.83
C GLY A 158 -3.38 -20.07 -11.24
N CYS A 159 -3.10 -21.37 -11.40
CA CYS A 159 -3.33 -22.05 -12.68
C CYS A 159 -4.85 -22.31 -12.92
N PHE A 160 -5.62 -22.40 -11.86
CA PHE A 160 -7.07 -22.62 -11.91
C PHE A 160 -7.82 -21.53 -11.15
N ASP A 161 -9.00 -21.16 -11.65
CA ASP A 161 -9.89 -20.21 -10.97
C ASP A 161 -10.69 -20.90 -9.86
N HIS A 162 -10.25 -20.73 -8.63
CA HIS A 162 -10.99 -21.13 -7.44
C HIS A 162 -11.58 -19.94 -6.66
N SER A 163 -11.76 -18.78 -7.31
CA SER A 163 -12.29 -17.58 -6.68
C SER A 163 -13.62 -17.78 -5.97
N LYS A 164 -14.53 -18.60 -6.54
CA LYS A 164 -15.82 -18.95 -5.91
C LYS A 164 -15.65 -19.72 -4.61
N LEU A 165 -14.77 -20.71 -4.61
CA LEU A 165 -14.44 -21.49 -3.40
C LEU A 165 -13.77 -20.61 -2.35
N MET A 166 -12.75 -19.85 -2.75
CA MET A 166 -11.99 -18.99 -1.85
C MET A 166 -12.85 -17.88 -1.24
N TYR A 167 -13.78 -17.29 -2.00
CA TYR A 167 -14.74 -16.33 -1.47
C TYR A 167 -15.60 -16.95 -0.34
N LYS A 168 -16.16 -18.15 -0.58
CA LYS A 168 -16.95 -18.86 0.44
C LYS A 168 -16.11 -19.21 1.67
N GLN A 169 -14.88 -19.68 1.47
CA GLN A 169 -13.99 -20.04 2.56
C GLN A 169 -13.56 -18.82 3.39
N LYS A 170 -13.14 -17.73 2.76
CA LYS A 170 -12.77 -16.49 3.46
C LYS A 170 -13.95 -15.94 4.27
N ARG A 171 -15.15 -15.91 3.69
CA ARG A 171 -16.36 -15.52 4.40
C ARG A 171 -16.56 -16.37 5.67
N LYS A 172 -16.39 -17.71 5.57
CA LYS A 172 -16.46 -18.61 6.73
C LYS A 172 -15.37 -18.35 7.76
N TRP A 173 -14.15 -18.05 7.31
CA TRP A 173 -13.04 -17.81 8.22
C TRP A 173 -13.21 -16.50 8.99
N PHE A 174 -13.59 -15.43 8.30
CA PHE A 174 -13.55 -14.06 8.85
C PHE A 174 -14.83 -13.69 9.61
N LEU A 175 -16.00 -14.21 9.22
CA LEU A 175 -17.22 -13.93 9.96
C LEU A 175 -17.28 -14.69 11.31
N GLY A 176 -17.99 -14.10 12.27
CA GLY A 176 -18.19 -14.68 13.61
C GLY A 176 -17.01 -14.47 14.58
N VAL A 177 -16.11 -13.52 14.31
CA VAL A 177 -15.16 -13.00 15.30
C VAL A 177 -15.89 -11.96 16.15
N LYS A 178 -16.07 -12.23 17.45
CA LYS A 178 -16.93 -11.40 18.33
C LYS A 178 -16.35 -10.00 18.58
N ASN A 179 -15.04 -9.89 18.69
CA ASN A 179 -14.35 -8.67 19.08
C ASN A 179 -13.33 -8.26 17.98
N MET A 180 -13.84 -7.84 16.82
CA MET A 180 -13.02 -7.39 15.69
C MET A 180 -13.44 -6.01 15.20
N THR A 181 -12.46 -5.10 15.10
CA THR A 181 -12.60 -3.80 14.44
C THR A 181 -11.75 -3.79 13.18
N ILE A 182 -12.33 -3.40 12.06
CA ILE A 182 -11.62 -3.20 10.80
C ILE A 182 -11.12 -1.75 10.74
N VAL A 183 -9.88 -1.58 10.31
CA VAL A 183 -9.29 -0.28 10.03
C VAL A 183 -8.96 -0.19 8.55
N THR A 184 -9.21 0.95 7.94
CA THR A 184 -8.86 1.24 6.55
C THR A 184 -8.08 2.55 6.45
N PRO A 185 -7.07 2.66 5.56
CA PRO A 185 -6.32 3.91 5.39
C PRO A 185 -7.07 4.97 4.58
N SER A 186 -8.22 4.63 3.99
CA SER A 186 -9.03 5.55 3.18
C SER A 186 -10.52 5.36 3.44
N GLN A 187 -11.29 6.42 3.24
CA GLN A 187 -12.74 6.35 3.23
C GLN A 187 -13.26 5.52 2.05
N TRP A 188 -12.55 5.57 0.91
CA TRP A 188 -12.84 4.71 -0.25
C TRP A 188 -12.88 3.23 0.14
N LEU A 189 -11.83 2.71 0.78
CA LEU A 189 -11.79 1.31 1.18
C LEU A 189 -12.82 1.01 2.29
N ALA A 190 -13.07 1.93 3.23
CA ALA A 190 -14.12 1.79 4.23
C ALA A 190 -15.49 1.61 3.58
N ASN A 191 -15.79 2.37 2.53
CA ASN A 191 -17.04 2.27 1.79
C ASN A 191 -17.17 0.94 1.05
N LEU A 192 -16.07 0.36 0.55
CA LEU A 192 -16.06 -0.98 -0.03
C LEU A 192 -16.29 -2.06 1.03
N VAL A 193 -15.66 -1.97 2.18
CA VAL A 193 -15.87 -2.91 3.30
C VAL A 193 -17.36 -2.94 3.70
N LYS A 194 -18.00 -1.78 3.79
CA LYS A 194 -19.43 -1.66 4.12
C LYS A 194 -20.37 -2.27 3.06
N GLN A 195 -19.89 -2.50 1.84
CA GLN A 195 -20.64 -3.19 0.78
C GLN A 195 -20.30 -4.69 0.67
N SER A 196 -19.32 -5.16 1.44
CA SER A 196 -18.83 -6.55 1.42
C SER A 196 -19.51 -7.41 2.49
N TYR A 197 -19.16 -8.70 2.53
CA TYR A 197 -19.60 -9.57 3.62
C TYR A 197 -19.01 -9.20 5.01
N LEU A 198 -18.06 -8.27 5.08
CA LEU A 198 -17.50 -7.75 6.34
C LEU A 198 -18.28 -6.54 6.89
N LYS A 199 -19.37 -6.14 6.26
CA LYS A 199 -20.15 -4.92 6.54
C LYS A 199 -20.63 -4.77 7.98
N ASP A 200 -20.82 -5.87 8.69
CA ASP A 200 -21.36 -5.89 10.05
C ASP A 200 -20.29 -5.63 11.13
N TYR A 201 -19.01 -5.59 10.76
CA TYR A 201 -17.92 -5.19 11.67
C TYR A 201 -17.80 -3.68 11.77
N PRO A 202 -17.45 -3.14 12.96
CA PRO A 202 -17.07 -1.74 13.10
C PRO A 202 -15.91 -1.41 12.15
N VAL A 203 -16.03 -0.32 11.40
CA VAL A 203 -15.00 0.17 10.48
C VAL A 203 -14.55 1.55 10.93
N LYS A 204 -13.25 1.71 11.14
CA LYS A 204 -12.61 3.00 11.44
C LYS A 204 -11.64 3.38 10.32
N VAL A 205 -11.60 4.65 9.97
CA VAL A 205 -10.63 5.18 9.00
C VAL A 205 -9.48 5.79 9.77
N ILE A 206 -8.28 5.23 9.61
CA ILE A 206 -7.03 5.77 10.13
C ILE A 206 -6.05 5.82 8.96
N ASN A 207 -5.80 7.03 8.46
CA ASN A 207 -4.93 7.21 7.31
C ASN A 207 -3.51 6.72 7.60
N ASN A 208 -2.82 6.22 6.56
CA ASN A 208 -1.39 5.98 6.64
C ASN A 208 -0.66 7.29 6.97
N GLY A 209 0.47 7.18 7.67
CA GLY A 209 1.34 8.29 7.97
C GLY A 209 2.71 8.12 7.33
N ILE A 210 3.41 9.23 7.14
CA ILE A 210 4.79 9.28 6.67
C ILE A 210 5.70 9.97 7.69
N ASN A 211 7.00 9.69 7.58
CA ASN A 211 8.01 10.33 8.42
C ASN A 211 8.38 11.71 7.85
N LEU A 212 7.87 12.77 8.48
CA LEU A 212 8.12 14.16 8.10
C LEU A 212 9.53 14.65 8.44
N ASP A 213 10.32 13.91 9.23
CA ASP A 213 11.73 14.22 9.45
C ASP A 213 12.59 13.83 8.24
N ILE A 214 12.14 12.85 7.47
CA ILE A 214 12.79 12.38 6.25
C ILE A 214 12.24 13.11 5.02
N PHE A 215 10.92 13.06 4.84
CA PHE A 215 10.25 13.73 3.72
C PHE A 215 9.91 15.16 4.10
N LYS A 216 10.74 16.08 3.65
CA LYS A 216 10.63 17.53 3.83
C LYS A 216 11.42 18.24 2.75
N PRO A 217 11.15 19.52 2.47
CA PRO A 217 11.98 20.29 1.56
C PRO A 217 13.44 20.21 1.95
N SER A 218 14.31 19.89 1.01
CA SER A 218 15.74 19.70 1.23
C SER A 218 16.56 20.34 0.12
N LYS A 219 17.80 20.69 0.42
CA LYS A 219 18.74 21.12 -0.61
C LYS A 219 18.99 19.96 -1.57
N SER A 220 18.78 20.17 -2.87
CA SER A 220 18.90 19.14 -3.89
C SER A 220 19.84 19.58 -5.00
N GLU A 221 20.84 18.77 -5.29
CA GLU A 221 21.74 18.93 -6.45
C GLU A 221 21.21 18.17 -7.69
N PHE A 222 20.02 17.59 -7.62
CA PHE A 222 19.47 16.74 -8.64
C PHE A 222 19.38 17.45 -10.02
N ARG A 223 18.89 18.69 -10.04
CA ARG A 223 18.79 19.47 -11.28
C ARG A 223 20.16 19.82 -11.88
N ASN A 224 21.16 20.06 -11.05
CA ASN A 224 22.54 20.30 -11.49
C ASN A 224 23.15 19.03 -12.09
N LYS A 225 22.99 17.90 -11.39
CA LYS A 225 23.55 16.60 -11.78
C LYS A 225 23.06 16.12 -13.16
N TYR A 226 21.82 16.44 -13.53
CA TYR A 226 21.20 15.97 -14.78
C TYR A 226 20.94 17.09 -15.78
N ASP A 227 21.50 18.29 -15.57
CA ASP A 227 21.31 19.48 -16.43
C ASP A 227 19.83 19.86 -16.70
N LEU A 228 19.05 19.92 -15.60
CA LEU A 228 17.60 20.14 -15.65
C LEU A 228 17.16 21.54 -15.16
N LYS A 229 18.10 22.50 -15.04
CA LYS A 229 17.81 23.84 -14.45
C LYS A 229 16.69 24.58 -15.16
N ASN A 230 16.65 24.47 -16.50
CA ASN A 230 15.72 25.19 -17.35
C ASN A 230 14.51 24.33 -17.81
N LYS A 231 14.31 23.15 -17.19
CA LYS A 231 13.23 22.24 -17.53
C LYS A 231 12.16 22.22 -16.44
N LYS A 232 10.90 22.07 -16.82
CA LYS A 232 9.80 21.73 -15.92
C LYS A 232 9.87 20.23 -15.65
N LEU A 233 10.15 19.87 -14.41
CA LEU A 233 10.43 18.49 -14.02
C LEU A 233 9.13 17.80 -13.54
N ILE A 234 8.70 16.80 -14.30
CA ILE A 234 7.56 15.94 -14.00
C ILE A 234 8.08 14.65 -13.40
N LEU A 235 7.72 14.35 -12.17
CA LEU A 235 8.21 13.19 -11.43
C LEU A 235 7.15 12.09 -11.34
N GLY A 236 7.54 10.85 -11.65
CA GLY A 236 6.82 9.64 -11.31
C GLY A 236 7.64 8.74 -10.41
N VAL A 237 7.04 8.18 -9.37
CA VAL A 237 7.70 7.25 -8.44
C VAL A 237 6.82 6.02 -8.24
N ALA A 238 7.37 4.82 -8.49
CA ALA A 238 6.68 3.57 -8.24
C ALA A 238 7.66 2.45 -7.89
N PHE A 239 7.18 1.47 -7.12
CA PHE A 239 7.90 0.22 -6.93
C PHE A 239 7.43 -0.78 -7.98
N GLY A 240 8.14 -0.85 -9.11
CA GLY A 240 7.77 -1.68 -10.25
C GLY A 240 6.75 -1.00 -11.18
N TRP A 241 7.24 -0.56 -12.33
CA TRP A 241 6.46 0.10 -13.35
C TRP A 241 5.70 -0.89 -14.24
N GLY A 242 4.50 -0.50 -14.65
CA GLY A 242 3.64 -1.24 -15.57
C GLY A 242 2.32 -0.51 -15.77
N ARG A 243 1.39 -1.12 -16.50
CA ARG A 243 0.10 -0.51 -16.82
C ARG A 243 -0.72 -0.11 -15.59
N LYS A 244 -0.64 -0.88 -14.50
CA LYS A 244 -1.33 -0.57 -13.24
C LYS A 244 -0.82 0.74 -12.61
N LYS A 245 0.46 1.04 -12.75
CA LYS A 245 1.11 2.25 -12.24
C LYS A 245 1.20 3.38 -13.28
N GLY A 246 0.61 3.18 -14.48
CA GLY A 246 0.50 4.20 -15.50
C GLY A 246 1.77 4.47 -16.30
N LEU A 247 2.64 3.46 -16.49
CA LEU A 247 3.83 3.60 -17.34
C LEU A 247 3.47 4.05 -18.76
N ASP A 248 2.41 3.50 -19.33
CA ASP A 248 1.87 3.87 -20.64
C ASP A 248 1.41 5.34 -20.70
N VAL A 249 0.95 5.90 -19.60
CA VAL A 249 0.61 7.32 -19.49
C VAL A 249 1.87 8.19 -19.61
N PHE A 250 2.94 7.84 -18.88
CA PHE A 250 4.20 8.58 -18.99
C PHE A 250 4.85 8.48 -20.37
N ILE A 251 4.77 7.31 -21.00
CA ILE A 251 5.24 7.13 -22.41
C ILE A 251 4.46 8.05 -23.35
N ASN A 252 3.13 8.14 -23.22
CA ASN A 252 2.30 9.04 -24.01
C ASN A 252 2.63 10.52 -23.71
N LEU A 253 2.74 10.91 -22.43
CA LEU A 253 3.12 12.27 -22.05
C LEU A 253 4.48 12.68 -22.61
N ALA A 254 5.44 11.76 -22.71
CA ALA A 254 6.77 12.03 -23.28
C ALA A 254 6.73 12.35 -24.79
N THR A 255 5.69 11.93 -25.50
CA THR A 255 5.49 12.27 -26.92
C THR A 255 4.63 13.52 -27.13
N THR A 256 3.90 13.95 -26.10
CA THR A 256 2.93 15.06 -26.20
C THR A 256 3.47 16.36 -25.61
N LEU A 257 4.26 16.29 -24.54
CA LEU A 257 4.89 17.46 -23.91
C LEU A 257 6.09 17.93 -24.72
N ASP A 258 6.26 19.24 -24.83
CA ASP A 258 7.38 19.85 -25.54
C ASP A 258 8.70 19.77 -24.75
N ASP A 259 9.78 20.21 -25.37
CA ASP A 259 11.14 20.13 -24.80
C ASP A 259 11.35 20.98 -23.54
N SER A 260 10.42 21.86 -23.18
CA SER A 260 10.50 22.60 -21.91
C SER A 260 10.23 21.69 -20.68
N PHE A 261 9.67 20.51 -20.90
CA PHE A 261 9.39 19.52 -19.87
C PHE A 261 10.46 18.41 -19.84
N LYS A 262 10.69 17.87 -18.66
CA LYS A 262 11.48 16.64 -18.48
C LYS A 262 10.74 15.69 -17.55
N ILE A 263 10.49 14.48 -18.04
CA ILE A 263 9.91 13.41 -17.23
C ILE A 263 11.03 12.63 -16.56
N VAL A 264 10.88 12.38 -15.27
CA VAL A 264 11.77 11.55 -14.45
C VAL A 264 10.96 10.42 -13.82
N LEU A 265 11.38 9.17 -14.03
CA LEU A 265 10.77 8.00 -13.42
C LEU A 265 11.73 7.33 -12.45
N VAL A 266 11.31 7.18 -11.20
CA VAL A 266 12.06 6.48 -10.14
C VAL A 266 11.43 5.11 -9.88
N GLY A 267 12.28 4.08 -9.71
CA GLY A 267 11.86 2.70 -9.47
C GLY A 267 11.69 1.88 -10.74
N THR A 268 12.38 2.25 -11.80
CA THR A 268 12.51 1.53 -13.08
C THR A 268 13.51 0.36 -12.96
N ASN A 269 13.76 -0.29 -14.07
CA ASN A 269 14.78 -1.33 -14.22
C ASN A 269 15.18 -1.45 -15.69
N GLU A 270 16.17 -2.29 -15.98
CA GLU A 270 16.69 -2.51 -17.34
C GLU A 270 15.62 -2.95 -18.37
N GLU A 271 14.60 -3.70 -17.94
CA GLU A 271 13.52 -4.12 -18.84
C GLU A 271 12.60 -2.93 -19.18
N ILE A 272 12.35 -2.06 -18.22
CA ILE A 272 11.59 -0.82 -18.45
C ILE A 272 12.37 0.13 -19.32
N ASP A 273 13.68 0.28 -19.13
CA ASP A 273 14.53 1.19 -19.92
C ASP A 273 14.49 0.89 -21.42
N LYS A 274 14.36 -0.40 -21.79
CA LYS A 274 14.28 -0.82 -23.20
C LYS A 274 13.06 -0.26 -23.94
N ILE A 275 12.00 0.11 -23.21
CA ILE A 275 10.74 0.60 -23.78
C ILE A 275 10.49 2.07 -23.52
N LEU A 276 11.34 2.73 -22.71
CA LEU A 276 11.18 4.16 -22.43
C LEU A 276 11.67 5.02 -23.61
N PRO A 277 10.93 6.08 -23.97
CA PRO A 277 11.44 7.15 -24.84
C PRO A 277 12.73 7.77 -24.25
N SER A 278 13.66 8.18 -25.12
CA SER A 278 14.96 8.75 -24.74
C SER A 278 14.87 10.07 -23.94
N ASN A 279 13.76 10.78 -24.07
CA ASN A 279 13.50 11.99 -23.33
C ASN A 279 12.97 11.75 -21.90
N ILE A 280 12.73 10.51 -21.48
CA ILE A 280 12.47 10.16 -20.08
C ILE A 280 13.79 9.83 -19.37
N LEU A 281 14.04 10.49 -18.23
CA LEU A 281 15.14 10.12 -17.34
C LEU A 281 14.70 8.97 -16.41
N SER A 282 15.40 7.84 -16.53
CA SER A 282 15.15 6.64 -15.74
C SER A 282 16.10 6.56 -14.55
N ILE A 283 15.56 6.29 -13.36
CA ILE A 283 16.32 6.05 -12.13
C ILE A 283 15.84 4.74 -11.51
N HIS A 284 16.68 3.70 -11.55
CA HIS A 284 16.29 2.36 -11.09
C HIS A 284 15.98 2.35 -9.59
N ARG A 285 16.86 2.93 -8.78
CA ARG A 285 16.70 2.93 -7.33
C ARG A 285 17.45 4.08 -6.70
N THR A 286 16.84 4.70 -5.70
CA THR A 286 17.53 5.62 -4.79
C THR A 286 18.30 4.83 -3.72
N GLN A 287 19.40 5.37 -3.24
CA GLN A 287 20.21 4.76 -2.19
C GLN A 287 19.46 4.69 -0.86
N ASN A 288 18.63 5.71 -0.59
CA ASN A 288 17.85 5.84 0.63
C ASN A 288 16.67 6.80 0.44
N GLN A 289 15.84 6.95 1.47
CA GLN A 289 14.67 7.83 1.45
C GLN A 289 15.04 9.34 1.42
N LYS A 290 16.23 9.74 1.87
CA LYS A 290 16.66 11.14 1.80
C LYS A 290 16.93 11.56 0.36
N GLU A 291 17.63 10.73 -0.41
CA GLU A 291 17.82 10.96 -1.85
C GLU A 291 16.49 11.04 -2.59
N LEU A 292 15.52 10.18 -2.23
CA LEU A 292 14.18 10.26 -2.80
C LEU A 292 13.48 11.59 -2.43
N ALA A 293 13.64 12.08 -1.21
CA ALA A 293 13.11 13.39 -0.78
C ALA A 293 13.75 14.56 -1.55
N GLU A 294 15.06 14.48 -1.86
CA GLU A 294 15.77 15.45 -2.70
C GLU A 294 15.20 15.47 -4.13
N ILE A 295 14.86 14.32 -4.69
CA ILE A 295 14.25 14.21 -6.02
C ILE A 295 12.84 14.80 -6.01
N TYR A 296 12.02 14.49 -5.00
CA TYR A 296 10.71 15.12 -4.83
C TYR A 296 10.84 16.65 -4.75
N THR A 297 11.74 17.15 -3.89
CA THR A 297 11.97 18.61 -3.73
C THR A 297 12.42 19.28 -5.03
N ALA A 298 13.15 18.57 -5.88
CA ALA A 298 13.60 19.08 -7.16
C ALA A 298 12.50 19.14 -8.24
N ALA A 299 11.40 18.43 -8.06
CA ALA A 299 10.32 18.34 -9.05
C ALA A 299 9.38 19.55 -8.98
N ASP A 300 8.85 19.97 -10.13
CA ASP A 300 7.79 20.99 -10.21
C ASP A 300 6.41 20.38 -9.99
N LEU A 301 6.24 19.10 -10.38
CA LEU A 301 5.00 18.36 -10.22
C LEU A 301 5.25 16.87 -10.08
N PHE A 302 4.60 16.26 -9.12
CA PHE A 302 4.52 14.81 -8.99
C PHE A 302 3.25 14.30 -9.67
N VAL A 303 3.38 13.36 -10.58
CA VAL A 303 2.26 12.75 -11.32
C VAL A 303 2.12 11.29 -10.91
N ASN A 304 0.91 10.91 -10.47
CA ASN A 304 0.59 9.55 -10.08
C ASN A 304 -0.61 9.01 -10.89
N PRO A 305 -0.39 8.50 -12.11
CA PRO A 305 -1.45 8.01 -12.98
C PRO A 305 -1.81 6.55 -12.68
N THR A 306 -1.82 6.18 -11.40
CA THR A 306 -2.13 4.81 -10.98
C THR A 306 -3.59 4.46 -11.24
N ARG A 307 -3.84 3.21 -11.69
CA ARG A 307 -5.18 2.67 -11.95
C ARG A 307 -5.71 1.78 -10.85
N GLU A 308 -4.82 1.34 -9.96
CA GLU A 308 -5.15 0.54 -8.77
C GLU A 308 -4.35 1.04 -7.58
N GLU A 309 -5.03 1.59 -6.59
CA GLU A 309 -4.40 2.12 -5.38
C GLU A 309 -5.41 2.18 -4.24
N ASN A 310 -4.91 2.13 -3.00
CA ASN A 310 -5.74 2.40 -1.83
C ASN A 310 -5.42 3.80 -1.26
N PHE A 311 -4.24 3.98 -0.67
CA PHE A 311 -3.83 5.25 -0.06
C PHE A 311 -2.30 5.42 -0.24
N PRO A 312 -1.86 5.96 -1.40
CA PRO A 312 -0.46 5.93 -1.83
C PRO A 312 0.45 6.83 -0.99
N THR A 313 1.46 6.26 -0.35
CA THR A 313 2.43 7.05 0.43
C THR A 313 3.22 8.02 -0.44
N VAL A 314 3.44 7.69 -1.71
CA VAL A 314 4.15 8.56 -2.67
C VAL A 314 3.49 9.93 -2.87
N ASN A 315 2.15 10.02 -2.77
CA ASN A 315 1.46 11.31 -2.82
C ASN A 315 1.77 12.16 -1.57
N MET A 316 1.77 11.52 -0.38
CA MET A 316 2.11 12.19 0.88
C MET A 316 3.58 12.62 0.89
N GLU A 317 4.48 11.77 0.42
CA GLU A 317 5.92 12.02 0.32
C GLU A 317 6.19 13.25 -0.56
N SER A 318 5.52 13.33 -1.70
CA SER A 318 5.60 14.50 -2.60
C SER A 318 5.15 15.79 -1.91
N LEU A 319 3.94 15.79 -1.32
CA LEU A 319 3.42 16.95 -0.60
C LEU A 319 4.33 17.37 0.55
N ALA A 320 4.90 16.41 1.28
CA ALA A 320 5.82 16.67 2.38
C ALA A 320 7.15 17.30 1.94
N CYS A 321 7.56 17.05 0.69
CA CYS A 321 8.72 17.71 0.08
C CYS A 321 8.37 19.05 -0.57
N GLY A 322 7.12 19.51 -0.47
CA GLY A 322 6.66 20.79 -1.01
C GLY A 322 6.20 20.72 -2.49
N THR A 323 6.12 19.52 -3.06
CA THR A 323 5.81 19.31 -4.48
C THR A 323 4.35 18.96 -4.65
N PRO A 324 3.58 19.71 -5.49
CA PRO A 324 2.18 19.46 -5.74
C PRO A 324 1.96 18.11 -6.44
N VAL A 325 0.74 17.58 -6.31
CA VAL A 325 0.38 16.25 -6.81
C VAL A 325 -0.71 16.33 -7.86
N LEU A 326 -0.52 15.67 -8.99
CA LEU A 326 -1.57 15.38 -9.98
C LEU A 326 -1.81 13.86 -10.03
N THR A 327 -3.05 13.43 -9.84
CA THR A 327 -3.38 12.01 -9.82
C THR A 327 -4.68 11.69 -10.56
N PHE A 328 -4.82 10.43 -10.99
CA PHE A 328 -6.13 9.93 -11.41
C PHE A 328 -7.10 9.81 -10.23
N LYS A 329 -8.39 9.91 -10.50
CA LYS A 329 -9.47 9.58 -9.57
C LYS A 329 -9.51 8.06 -9.36
N THR A 330 -8.57 7.56 -8.55
CA THR A 330 -8.38 6.12 -8.29
C THR A 330 -8.24 5.86 -6.80
N GLY A 331 -9.04 4.92 -6.28
CA GLY A 331 -8.97 4.52 -4.88
C GLY A 331 -9.14 5.70 -3.92
N GLY A 332 -8.31 5.73 -2.90
CA GLY A 332 -8.22 6.85 -1.94
C GLY A 332 -7.23 7.96 -2.34
N SER A 333 -6.64 7.92 -3.55
CA SER A 333 -5.73 8.99 -4.00
C SER A 333 -6.38 10.39 -3.94
N PRO A 334 -7.65 10.58 -4.33
CA PRO A 334 -8.31 11.89 -4.24
C PRO A 334 -8.46 12.42 -2.81
N GLU A 335 -8.54 11.56 -1.80
CA GLU A 335 -8.70 11.97 -0.40
C GLU A 335 -7.49 12.73 0.16
N MET A 336 -6.34 12.57 -0.52
CA MET A 336 -5.06 13.17 -0.13
C MET A 336 -4.83 14.54 -0.73
N ILE A 337 -5.64 14.94 -1.70
CA ILE A 337 -5.46 16.13 -2.52
C ILE A 337 -6.64 17.09 -2.29
N ASP A 338 -6.36 18.36 -2.23
CA ASP A 338 -7.34 19.42 -2.31
C ASP A 338 -6.88 20.51 -3.30
N GLU A 339 -7.74 21.46 -3.57
CA GLU A 339 -7.53 22.54 -4.55
C GLU A 339 -6.34 23.46 -4.25
N THR A 340 -5.72 23.33 -3.07
CA THR A 340 -4.58 24.15 -2.65
C THR A 340 -3.23 23.48 -2.86
N CYS A 341 -3.20 22.15 -3.11
CA CYS A 341 -1.96 21.37 -3.14
C CYS A 341 -1.86 20.39 -4.33
N GLY A 342 -2.86 20.34 -5.20
CA GLY A 342 -2.82 19.46 -6.36
C GLY A 342 -4.15 19.33 -7.08
N SER A 343 -4.17 18.45 -8.08
CA SER A 343 -5.34 18.21 -8.93
C SER A 343 -5.64 16.72 -9.09
N VAL A 344 -6.92 16.44 -9.34
CA VAL A 344 -7.43 15.09 -9.62
C VAL A 344 -8.14 15.10 -10.95
N VAL A 345 -7.73 14.23 -11.86
CA VAL A 345 -8.37 14.08 -13.20
C VAL A 345 -9.07 12.72 -13.31
N PRO A 346 -10.03 12.56 -14.22
CA PRO A 346 -10.70 11.28 -14.44
C PRO A 346 -9.71 10.14 -14.72
N LYS A 347 -10.00 8.95 -14.20
CA LYS A 347 -9.16 7.77 -14.43
C LYS A 347 -9.09 7.45 -15.93
N ASN A 348 -7.88 7.23 -16.45
CA ASN A 348 -7.55 6.98 -17.86
C ASN A 348 -7.68 8.19 -18.80
N ASP A 349 -8.02 9.36 -18.33
CA ASP A 349 -8.06 10.57 -19.15
C ASP A 349 -6.66 11.19 -19.24
N VAL A 350 -5.88 10.70 -20.22
CA VAL A 350 -4.48 11.16 -20.44
C VAL A 350 -4.46 12.58 -21.00
N ASP A 351 -5.45 12.96 -21.79
CA ASP A 351 -5.55 14.30 -22.35
C ASP A 351 -5.83 15.35 -21.27
N ALA A 352 -6.76 15.04 -20.33
CA ALA A 352 -6.98 15.89 -19.18
C ALA A 352 -5.72 15.98 -18.29
N MET A 353 -4.99 14.87 -18.11
CA MET A 353 -3.74 14.88 -17.36
C MET A 353 -2.68 15.75 -18.02
N CYS A 354 -2.49 15.66 -19.33
CA CYS A 354 -1.55 16.48 -20.10
C CYS A 354 -1.88 17.97 -19.99
N LYS A 355 -3.15 18.35 -20.22
CA LYS A 355 -3.62 19.74 -20.07
C LYS A 355 -3.36 20.28 -18.68
N GLU A 356 -3.61 19.48 -17.68
CA GLU A 356 -3.43 19.87 -16.29
C GLU A 356 -1.95 20.00 -15.89
N ILE A 357 -1.06 19.14 -16.40
CA ILE A 357 0.40 19.29 -16.27
C ILE A 357 0.85 20.65 -16.81
N ILE A 358 0.45 20.96 -18.04
CA ILE A 358 0.80 22.22 -18.72
C ILE A 358 0.27 23.42 -17.90
N ARG A 359 -0.98 23.37 -17.44
CA ARG A 359 -1.58 24.42 -16.62
C ARG A 359 -0.80 24.65 -15.34
N ILE A 360 -0.58 23.58 -14.55
CA ILE A 360 0.09 23.68 -13.24
C ILE A 360 1.50 24.23 -13.39
N CYS A 361 2.29 23.69 -14.32
CA CYS A 361 3.68 24.09 -14.51
C CYS A 361 3.86 25.46 -15.14
N ASN A 362 2.86 26.00 -15.87
CA ASN A 362 2.93 27.35 -16.44
C ASN A 362 2.44 28.42 -15.47
N THR A 363 1.49 28.10 -14.60
CA THR A 363 0.88 29.09 -13.70
C THR A 363 1.47 29.07 -12.29
N ASN A 364 2.22 28.02 -11.92
CA ASN A 364 2.72 27.80 -10.55
C ASN A 364 1.63 28.01 -9.48
N CYS A 365 0.42 27.48 -9.77
CA CYS A 365 -0.79 27.76 -9.00
C CYS A 365 -0.80 27.12 -7.60
N TYR A 366 0.15 26.25 -7.26
CA TYR A 366 0.26 25.62 -5.96
C TYR A 366 1.49 26.11 -5.19
N SER A 367 1.32 26.42 -3.92
CA SER A 367 2.42 26.86 -3.07
C SER A 367 3.01 25.70 -2.26
N ILE A 368 4.33 25.75 -2.05
CA ILE A 368 5.03 24.82 -1.14
C ILE A 368 4.36 24.82 0.24
N THR A 369 4.02 25.97 0.78
CA THR A 369 3.38 26.11 2.10
C THR A 369 2.08 25.31 2.19
N ASN A 370 1.24 25.34 1.16
CA ASN A 370 -0.01 24.59 1.15
C ASN A 370 0.23 23.08 1.05
N CYS A 371 1.19 22.63 0.22
CA CYS A 371 1.61 21.24 0.15
C CYS A 371 2.07 20.73 1.54
N LEU A 372 2.92 21.50 2.23
CA LEU A 372 3.40 21.16 3.57
C LEU A 372 2.28 21.15 4.61
N LYS A 373 1.35 22.10 4.55
CA LYS A 373 0.18 22.14 5.43
C LYS A 373 -0.68 20.89 5.26
N LYS A 374 -0.89 20.46 4.02
CA LYS A 374 -1.61 19.21 3.73
C LYS A 374 -0.84 18.00 4.22
N ALA A 375 0.45 17.91 3.93
CA ALA A 375 1.32 16.82 4.39
C ALA A 375 1.36 16.66 5.91
N ALA A 376 1.30 17.76 6.67
CA ALA A 376 1.27 17.74 8.13
C ALA A 376 0.06 16.99 8.71
N THR A 377 -1.00 16.80 7.92
CA THR A 377 -2.14 15.95 8.30
C THR A 377 -1.82 14.47 8.23
N PHE A 378 -0.74 14.07 7.54
CA PHE A 378 -0.26 12.71 7.38
C PHE A 378 0.99 12.40 8.23
N ASP A 379 1.28 13.22 9.23
CA ASP A 379 2.37 12.95 10.17
C ASP A 379 2.18 11.58 10.84
N MET A 380 3.13 10.70 10.63
CA MET A 380 3.14 9.33 11.14
C MET A 380 2.90 9.27 12.65
N ASN A 381 3.52 10.17 13.42
CA ASN A 381 3.39 10.20 14.87
C ASN A 381 1.95 10.56 15.30
N LYS A 382 1.27 11.44 14.55
CA LYS A 382 -0.13 11.78 14.81
C LYS A 382 -1.06 10.63 14.42
N ARG A 383 -0.89 10.04 13.22
CA ARG A 383 -1.73 8.96 12.73
C ARG A 383 -1.63 7.70 13.58
N PHE A 384 -0.42 7.34 14.01
CA PHE A 384 -0.25 6.14 14.84
C PHE A 384 -0.78 6.32 16.27
N LYS A 385 -0.84 7.56 16.79
CA LYS A 385 -1.53 7.83 18.06
C LYS A 385 -3.03 7.54 18.02
N GLU A 386 -3.66 7.58 16.84
CA GLU A 386 -5.07 7.19 16.68
C GLU A 386 -5.27 5.69 16.96
N TYR A 387 -4.28 4.86 16.58
CA TYR A 387 -4.28 3.44 16.94
C TYR A 387 -4.15 3.20 18.45
N LEU A 388 -3.39 4.05 19.19
CA LEU A 388 -3.28 3.91 20.65
C LEU A 388 -4.65 3.95 21.33
N LYS A 389 -5.53 4.87 20.90
CA LYS A 389 -6.91 4.96 21.41
C LYS A 389 -7.72 3.71 21.08
N LEU A 390 -7.53 3.17 19.87
CA LEU A 390 -8.25 1.98 19.41
C LEU A 390 -7.88 0.71 20.22
N TYR A 391 -6.65 0.63 20.72
CA TYR A 391 -6.27 -0.49 21.58
C TYR A 391 -6.92 -0.41 22.97
N GLU A 392 -7.24 0.79 23.46
CA GLU A 392 -7.82 1.05 24.77
C GLU A 392 -9.35 0.82 24.83
N GLU A 393 -10.02 0.96 23.71
CA GLU A 393 -11.46 0.64 23.54
C GLU A 393 -11.70 -0.87 23.64
#